data_908f6ee75326adceb548d5f5ec94ebab
#
_entry.id   908f6ee75326adceb548d5f5ec94ebab
#
_cell.length_a   1.000
_cell.length_b   1.000
_cell.length_c   1.000
_cell.angle_alpha   90.00
_cell.angle_beta   90.00
_cell.angle_gamma   90.00
#
_symmetry.space_group_name_H-M   'P 1'
#
loop_
_entity.id
_entity.type
_entity.pdbx_description
1 polymer ?
#
loop_
_entity_poly.entity_id
_entity_poly.type
_entity_poly.pdbx_seq_one_letter_code
_entity_poly.pdbx_strand_id
1 'polypeptide(L)'
;GKEILLKPDAILITNNRGMSLELSDDDGISIISDKKIVFESEEAIEITSVSANIDLVSPQKISLKQGNTSMVLSDSMIMQGTKVRLN
;
A
#
# COMPACT_ATOMS: atom_id res chain seq x y z
N GLY A 1 -21.23 14.21 -3.14
CA GLY A 1 -21.78 12.88 -3.18
C GLY A 1 -20.81 11.84 -3.69
N LYS A 2 -21.33 10.66 -3.86
CA LYS A 2 -20.54 9.51 -4.35
C LYS A 2 -20.80 9.32 -5.82
N GLU A 3 -19.75 8.99 -6.57
CA GLU A 3 -19.87 8.86 -8.02
C GLU A 3 -19.08 7.67 -8.54
N ILE A 4 -19.61 7.08 -9.61
CA ILE A 4 -18.87 6.15 -10.45
C ILE A 4 -18.92 6.74 -11.86
N LEU A 5 -17.75 7.06 -12.40
CA LEU A 5 -17.62 7.72 -13.68
C LEU A 5 -16.93 6.80 -14.68
N LEU A 6 -17.57 6.59 -15.81
CA LEU A 6 -16.98 5.82 -16.90
C LEU A 6 -16.64 6.81 -18.02
N LYS A 7 -15.34 6.99 -18.25
CA LYS A 7 -14.82 7.89 -19.26
C LYS A 7 -14.16 7.08 -20.38
N PRO A 8 -13.91 7.67 -21.55
CA PRO A 8 -13.24 6.92 -22.61
C PRO A 8 -11.85 6.40 -22.23
N ASP A 9 -11.14 7.10 -21.34
CA ASP A 9 -9.77 6.76 -20.98
C ASP A 9 -9.59 6.43 -19.49
N ALA A 10 -10.67 6.35 -18.71
CA ALA A 10 -10.55 6.07 -17.29
C ALA A 10 -11.86 5.62 -16.66
N ILE A 11 -11.73 4.89 -15.55
CA ILE A 11 -12.83 4.57 -14.65
C ILE A 11 -12.49 5.17 -13.30
N LEU A 12 -13.43 5.93 -12.72
CA LEU A 12 -13.21 6.59 -11.44
C LEU A 12 -14.35 6.30 -10.49
N ILE A 13 -14.00 5.82 -9.29
CA ILE A 13 -14.94 5.64 -8.19
C ILE A 13 -14.48 6.58 -7.08
N THR A 14 -15.37 7.48 -6.64
CA THR A 14 -14.98 8.50 -5.69
C THR A 14 -16.12 8.86 -4.73
N ASN A 15 -15.76 9.27 -3.50
CA ASN A 15 -16.72 9.86 -2.58
C ASN A 15 -16.70 11.39 -2.65
N ASN A 16 -15.85 11.97 -3.50
CA ASN A 16 -15.68 13.43 -3.65
C ASN A 16 -15.25 14.13 -2.36
N ARG A 17 -14.61 13.39 -1.44
CA ARG A 17 -14.16 13.92 -0.15
C ARG A 17 -12.78 13.40 0.24
N GLY A 18 -11.96 13.04 -0.73
CA GLY A 18 -10.60 12.61 -0.46
C GLY A 18 -10.33 11.14 -0.69
N MET A 19 -11.34 10.39 -1.12
CA MET A 19 -11.17 8.95 -1.42
C MET A 19 -11.50 8.67 -2.87
N SER A 20 -10.61 7.91 -3.54
CA SER A 20 -10.84 7.54 -4.92
C SER A 20 -10.12 6.26 -5.29
N LEU A 21 -10.70 5.55 -6.24
CA LEU A 21 -10.08 4.46 -6.97
C LEU A 21 -10.17 4.82 -8.44
N GLU A 22 -9.02 4.91 -9.10
CA GLU A 22 -8.98 5.27 -10.52
C GLU A 22 -8.23 4.21 -11.30
N LEU A 23 -8.78 3.85 -12.45
CA LEU A 23 -8.11 3.03 -13.44
C LEU A 23 -7.96 3.89 -14.68
N SER A 24 -6.74 4.32 -14.97
CA SER A 24 -6.43 5.22 -16.06
C SER A 24 -5.65 4.48 -17.13
N ASP A 25 -6.05 4.63 -18.38
CA ASP A 25 -5.33 4.01 -19.49
C ASP A 25 -3.89 4.53 -19.61
N ASP A 26 -3.67 5.79 -19.24
CA ASP A 26 -2.37 6.42 -19.38
C ASP A 26 -1.50 6.27 -18.12
N ASP A 27 -2.09 6.33 -16.92
CA ASP A 27 -1.34 6.44 -15.68
C ASP A 27 -1.37 5.20 -14.80
N GLY A 28 -2.29 4.25 -15.06
CA GLY A 28 -2.41 3.03 -14.28
C GLY A 28 -3.48 3.13 -13.21
N ILE A 29 -3.27 2.42 -12.10
CA ILE A 29 -4.26 2.29 -11.03
C ILE A 29 -3.82 3.11 -9.83
N SER A 30 -4.73 3.95 -9.32
CA SER A 30 -4.48 4.77 -8.12
C SER A 30 -5.56 4.51 -7.08
N ILE A 31 -5.13 4.29 -5.84
CA ILE A 31 -6.04 4.17 -4.69
C ILE A 31 -5.63 5.23 -3.69
N ILE A 32 -6.51 6.17 -3.42
CA ILE A 32 -6.22 7.32 -2.57
C ILE A 32 -7.26 7.42 -1.46
N SER A 33 -6.79 7.63 -0.23
CA SER A 33 -7.65 7.86 0.92
C SER A 33 -7.03 8.94 1.80
N ASP A 34 -7.86 9.85 2.29
CA ASP A 34 -7.43 10.82 3.29
C ASP A 34 -7.55 10.26 4.71
N LYS A 35 -7.90 8.99 4.82
CA LYS A 35 -7.98 8.30 6.10
C LYS A 35 -7.16 7.03 6.02
N LYS A 36 -7.62 5.94 6.60
CA LYS A 36 -6.90 4.69 6.64
C LYS A 36 -7.25 3.82 5.42
N ILE A 37 -6.28 3.07 4.92
CA ILE A 37 -6.50 2.01 3.94
C ILE A 37 -6.10 0.70 4.59
N VAL A 38 -6.97 -0.31 4.48
CA VAL A 38 -6.72 -1.64 5.04
C VAL A 38 -6.76 -2.67 3.92
N PHE A 39 -5.73 -3.48 3.85
CA PHE A 39 -5.69 -4.68 3.00
C PHE A 39 -5.63 -5.88 3.92
N GLU A 40 -6.63 -6.73 3.86
CA GLU A 40 -6.73 -7.90 4.73
C GLU A 40 -7.30 -9.07 3.95
N SER A 41 -6.73 -10.26 4.15
CA SER A 41 -7.16 -11.44 3.44
C SER A 41 -7.04 -12.65 4.37
N GLU A 42 -7.97 -13.59 4.26
CA GLU A 42 -7.87 -14.85 5.00
C GLU A 42 -6.77 -15.75 4.45
N GLU A 43 -6.41 -15.56 3.20
CA GLU A 43 -5.33 -16.32 2.59
C GLU A 43 -4.15 -15.40 2.35
N ALA A 44 -3.39 -15.61 1.29
CA ALA A 44 -2.20 -14.82 1.04
C ALA A 44 -2.53 -13.45 0.46
N ILE A 45 -1.65 -12.48 0.74
CA ILE A 45 -1.62 -11.20 0.04
C ILE A 45 -0.27 -11.16 -0.68
N GLU A 46 -0.29 -10.98 -1.99
CA GLU A 46 0.92 -10.97 -2.80
C GLU A 46 1.09 -9.60 -3.44
N ILE A 47 2.28 -9.03 -3.32
CA ILE A 47 2.63 -7.74 -3.92
C ILE A 47 3.89 -7.96 -4.74
N THR A 48 3.80 -7.81 -6.05
CA THR A 48 4.90 -8.09 -6.96
C THR A 48 5.03 -6.99 -8.00
N SER A 49 6.24 -6.51 -8.20
CA SER A 49 6.57 -5.67 -9.35
C SER A 49 7.46 -6.49 -10.29
N VAL A 50 7.06 -6.58 -11.55
CA VAL A 50 7.75 -7.47 -12.51
C VAL A 50 9.05 -6.87 -13.02
N SER A 51 9.09 -5.56 -13.25
CA SER A 51 10.23 -4.96 -13.91
C SER A 51 10.70 -3.64 -13.31
N ALA A 52 10.13 -3.25 -12.18
CA ALA A 52 10.49 -1.98 -11.54
C ALA A 52 10.50 -2.16 -10.03
N ASN A 53 10.38 -1.05 -9.30
CA ASN A 53 10.48 -1.06 -7.84
C ASN A 53 9.16 -1.33 -7.15
N ILE A 54 9.26 -1.68 -5.87
CA ILE A 54 8.16 -1.54 -4.92
C ILE A 54 8.64 -0.51 -3.90
N ASP A 55 7.95 0.61 -3.82
CA ASP A 55 8.33 1.70 -2.91
C ASP A 55 7.32 1.79 -1.78
N LEU A 56 7.82 1.70 -0.54
CA LEU A 56 7.03 1.88 0.67
C LEU A 56 7.59 3.11 1.39
N VAL A 57 6.79 4.15 1.53
CA VAL A 57 7.24 5.42 2.10
C VAL A 57 6.28 5.86 3.20
N SER A 58 6.82 6.25 4.33
CA SER A 58 6.03 6.77 5.44
C SER A 58 6.84 7.86 6.14
N PRO A 59 6.19 8.97 6.54
CA PRO A 59 6.91 10.02 7.28
C PRO A 59 7.22 9.65 8.72
N GLN A 60 6.62 8.59 9.27
CA GLN A 60 6.84 8.20 10.65
C GLN A 60 7.56 6.88 10.75
N LYS A 61 6.90 5.77 10.41
CA LYS A 61 7.56 4.47 10.48
C LYS A 61 6.91 3.47 9.55
N ILE A 62 7.66 2.44 9.20
CA ILE A 62 7.18 1.26 8.50
C ILE A 62 7.46 0.06 9.40
N SER A 63 6.43 -0.73 9.72
CA SER A 63 6.53 -1.90 10.58
C SER A 63 6.17 -3.17 9.83
N LEU A 64 7.01 -4.18 9.96
CA LEU A 64 6.76 -5.52 9.43
C LEU A 64 6.79 -6.48 10.61
N LYS A 65 5.71 -7.22 10.83
CA LYS A 65 5.60 -8.10 12.00
C LYS A 65 5.10 -9.47 11.62
N GLN A 66 5.67 -10.48 12.27
CA GLN A 66 5.23 -11.86 12.17
C GLN A 66 5.46 -12.51 13.53
N GLY A 67 4.36 -12.83 14.25
CA GLY A 67 4.49 -13.44 15.58
C GLY A 67 5.36 -12.61 16.50
N ASN A 68 6.49 -13.17 16.91
CA ASN A 68 7.43 -12.51 17.82
C ASN A 68 8.58 -11.80 17.09
N THR A 69 8.53 -11.77 15.76
CA THR A 69 9.57 -11.18 14.94
C THR A 69 9.08 -9.87 14.33
N SER A 70 9.95 -8.86 14.31
CA SER A 70 9.58 -7.58 13.73
C SER A 70 10.77 -6.87 13.11
N MET A 71 10.47 -6.03 12.13
CA MET A 71 11.40 -5.07 11.55
C MET A 71 10.69 -3.73 11.54
N VAL A 72 11.33 -2.70 12.07
CA VAL A 72 10.74 -1.36 12.14
C VAL A 72 11.73 -0.37 11.53
N LEU A 73 11.25 0.43 10.60
CA LEU A 73 11.97 1.53 10.00
C LEU A 73 11.37 2.83 10.51
N SER A 74 12.14 3.61 11.24
CA SER A 74 11.73 4.94 11.73
C SER A 74 12.93 5.85 11.54
N ASP A 75 13.39 6.55 12.60
CA ASP A 75 14.66 7.28 12.52
C ASP A 75 15.85 6.34 12.40
N SER A 76 15.67 5.06 12.75
CA SER A 76 16.65 4.03 12.63
C SER A 76 16.00 2.73 12.17
N MET A 77 16.81 1.72 11.90
CA MET A 77 16.30 0.39 11.56
C MET A 77 16.44 -0.53 12.77
N ILE A 78 15.32 -1.14 13.18
CA ILE A 78 15.30 -2.07 14.31
C ILE A 78 14.77 -3.41 13.81
N MET A 79 15.53 -4.48 14.05
CA MET A 79 15.12 -5.85 13.73
C MET A 79 15.15 -6.66 15.01
N GLN A 80 14.03 -7.31 15.31
CA GLN A 80 13.87 -8.12 16.52
C GLN A 80 13.32 -9.49 16.18
N GLY A 81 13.89 -10.52 16.82
CA GLY A 81 13.47 -11.90 16.66
C GLY A 81 14.41 -12.80 17.40
N THR A 82 14.09 -14.11 17.48
CA THR A 82 14.97 -15.06 18.12
C THR A 82 16.26 -15.27 17.34
N LYS A 83 16.24 -14.96 16.05
CA LYS A 83 17.42 -15.13 15.21
C LYS A 83 17.39 -14.16 14.05
N VAL A 84 18.43 -13.38 13.87
CA VAL A 84 18.62 -12.45 12.76
C VAL A 84 19.82 -12.89 11.97
N ARG A 85 19.67 -13.06 10.65
CA ARG A 85 20.78 -13.42 9.77
C ARG A 85 21.04 -12.31 8.77
N LEU A 86 22.31 -11.95 8.67
CA LEU A 86 22.81 -10.98 7.71
C LEU A 86 23.94 -11.63 6.93
N ASN A 87 23.72 -11.78 5.62
CA ASN A 87 24.74 -12.39 4.74
C ASN A 87 25.30 -11.38 3.79
#